data_23e0644e461c9fd8b9de47429f7b0825
#
_entry.id   23e0644e461c9fd8b9de47429f7b0825
#
_cell.length_a   1.000
_cell.length_b   1.000
_cell.length_c   1.000
_cell.angle_alpha   90.00
_cell.angle_beta   90.00
_cell.angle_gamma   90.00
#
_symmetry.space_group_name_H-M   'P 1'
#
loop_
_entity.id
_entity.type
_entity.pdbx_description
1 polymer ?
#
loop_
_entity_poly.entity_id
_entity_poly.type
_entity_poly.pdbx_seq_one_letter_code
_entity_poly.pdbx_strand_id
1 'polypeptide(L)'
;MRIVIDTNVLISGVFFGGFPRKILSSVVTGEMTACATAEIVNEYEAVVQEMIDRKQGHISKNILTPLITALEIIEPVTQVDICRDPDDNKFLSCAKDSRSLYIVSGDKDLLVIEKFENIQILTAKEFCEKYLSL
;
A
#
# COMPACT_ATOMS: atom_id res chain seq x y z
N MET A 1 -14.35 1.62 1.69
CA MET A 1 -13.24 1.47 2.65
C MET A 1 -11.97 2.04 2.04
N ARG A 2 -11.28 2.87 2.80
CA ARG A 2 -10.07 3.56 2.35
C ARG A 2 -8.86 2.92 3.02
N ILE A 3 -7.83 2.61 2.24
CA ILE A 3 -6.62 1.95 2.72
C ILE A 3 -5.38 2.61 2.14
N VAL A 4 -4.25 2.40 2.80
CA VAL A 4 -2.92 2.75 2.29
C VAL A 4 -2.13 1.46 2.12
N ILE A 5 -1.45 1.31 1.00
CA ILE A 5 -0.69 0.10 0.68
C ILE A 5 0.80 0.43 0.75
N ASP A 6 1.52 -0.28 1.61
CA ASP A 6 2.98 -0.18 1.68
C ASP A 6 3.60 -0.63 0.35
N THR A 7 4.70 -0.01 -0.02
CA THR A 7 5.37 -0.27 -1.30
C THR A 7 5.67 -1.75 -1.52
N ASN A 8 6.14 -2.46 -0.50
CA ASN A 8 6.47 -3.89 -0.65
C ASN A 8 5.26 -4.74 -0.95
N VAL A 9 4.09 -4.39 -0.40
CA VAL A 9 2.85 -5.11 -0.69
C VAL A 9 2.43 -4.86 -2.13
N LEU A 10 2.51 -3.62 -2.59
CA LEU A 10 2.21 -3.28 -3.97
C LEU A 10 3.13 -4.04 -4.93
N ILE A 11 4.43 -4.05 -4.67
CA ILE A 11 5.40 -4.75 -5.50
C ILE A 11 5.10 -6.25 -5.53
N SER A 12 4.82 -6.86 -4.38
CA SER A 12 4.47 -8.28 -4.31
C SER A 12 3.24 -8.59 -5.16
N GLY A 13 2.24 -7.72 -5.12
CA GLY A 13 1.02 -7.91 -5.89
C GLY A 13 1.24 -7.78 -7.39
N VAL A 14 2.10 -6.85 -7.80
CA VAL A 14 2.38 -6.60 -9.21
C VAL A 14 3.24 -7.73 -9.82
N PHE A 15 4.26 -8.19 -9.10
CA PHE A 15 5.24 -9.12 -9.65
C PHE A 15 4.98 -10.58 -9.32
N PHE A 16 4.43 -10.89 -8.15
CA PHE A 16 4.35 -12.26 -7.67
C PHE A 16 2.94 -12.79 -7.43
N GLY A 17 1.96 -11.94 -7.22
CA GLY A 17 0.57 -12.35 -7.03
C GLY A 17 0.20 -12.58 -5.57
N GLY A 18 -0.58 -13.64 -5.28
CA GLY A 18 -1.00 -13.99 -3.92
C GLY A 18 -1.97 -13.01 -3.28
N PHE A 19 -1.97 -12.95 -1.95
CA PHE A 19 -2.83 -12.02 -1.20
C PHE A 19 -2.63 -10.57 -1.60
N PRO A 20 -1.39 -10.09 -1.80
CA PRO A 20 -1.21 -8.72 -2.27
C PRO A 20 -1.96 -8.43 -3.57
N ARG A 21 -1.93 -9.34 -4.55
CA ARG A 21 -2.65 -9.11 -5.82
C ARG A 21 -4.16 -9.08 -5.62
N LYS A 22 -4.70 -9.85 -4.71
CA LYS A 22 -6.12 -9.80 -4.40
C LYS A 22 -6.55 -8.43 -3.90
N ILE A 23 -5.70 -7.82 -3.08
CA ILE A 23 -5.94 -6.46 -2.59
C ILE A 23 -5.89 -5.46 -3.76
N LEU A 24 -4.86 -5.55 -4.62
CA LEU A 24 -4.76 -4.67 -5.79
C LEU A 24 -5.97 -4.82 -6.70
N SER A 25 -6.42 -6.04 -6.92
CA SER A 25 -7.62 -6.31 -7.74
C SER A 25 -8.87 -5.66 -7.16
N SER A 26 -9.05 -5.72 -5.84
CA SER A 26 -10.20 -5.11 -5.18
C SER A 26 -10.18 -3.58 -5.29
N VAL A 27 -9.00 -2.98 -5.35
CA VAL A 27 -8.87 -1.54 -5.61
C VAL A 27 -9.24 -1.21 -7.05
N VAL A 28 -8.75 -2.00 -8.01
CA VAL A 28 -9.03 -1.80 -9.43
C VAL A 28 -10.53 -1.94 -9.72
N THR A 29 -11.21 -2.89 -9.08
CA THR A 29 -12.64 -3.10 -9.28
C THR A 29 -13.51 -2.12 -8.52
N GLY A 30 -12.92 -1.28 -7.67
CA GLY A 30 -13.66 -0.28 -6.92
C GLY A 30 -14.25 -0.74 -5.59
N GLU A 31 -13.96 -1.97 -5.17
CA GLU A 31 -14.40 -2.46 -3.86
C GLU A 31 -13.75 -1.69 -2.72
N MET A 32 -12.53 -1.24 -2.94
CA MET A 32 -11.76 -0.46 -1.98
C MET A 32 -11.10 0.72 -2.66
N THR A 33 -10.84 1.77 -1.90
CA THR A 33 -10.10 2.94 -2.36
C THR A 33 -8.71 2.91 -1.74
N ALA A 34 -7.68 2.85 -2.58
CA ALA A 34 -6.30 2.98 -2.12
C ALA A 34 -5.88 4.45 -2.25
N CYS A 35 -5.34 4.98 -1.16
CA CYS A 35 -4.91 6.37 -1.08
C CYS A 35 -3.39 6.46 -1.09
N ALA A 36 -2.84 7.50 -1.69
CA ALA A 36 -1.41 7.73 -1.74
C ALA A 36 -1.13 9.22 -1.86
N THR A 37 0.08 9.60 -1.46
CA THR A 37 0.61 10.93 -1.74
C THR A 37 1.51 10.87 -2.96
N ALA A 38 1.89 12.01 -3.52
CA ALA A 38 2.84 12.05 -4.62
C ALA A 38 4.17 11.37 -4.22
N GLU A 39 4.63 11.55 -2.99
CA GLU A 39 5.85 10.91 -2.50
C GLU A 39 5.73 9.38 -2.52
N ILE A 40 4.59 8.85 -2.09
CA ILE A 40 4.36 7.40 -2.09
C ILE A 40 4.29 6.87 -3.52
N VAL A 41 3.60 7.56 -4.42
CA VAL A 41 3.53 7.14 -5.83
C VAL A 41 4.92 7.13 -6.46
N ASN A 42 5.73 8.15 -6.18
CA ASN A 42 7.11 8.19 -6.69
C ASN A 42 7.92 6.99 -6.18
N GLU A 43 7.73 6.59 -4.92
CA GLU A 43 8.40 5.41 -4.39
C GLU A 43 7.90 4.13 -5.08
N TYR A 44 6.59 4.00 -5.29
CA TYR A 44 6.04 2.85 -6.03
C TYR A 44 6.70 2.72 -7.40
N GLU A 45 6.76 3.83 -8.15
CA GLU A 45 7.33 3.82 -9.49
C GLU A 45 8.83 3.51 -9.48
N ALA A 46 9.57 4.08 -8.52
CA ALA A 46 11.00 3.85 -8.40
C ALA A 46 11.31 2.38 -8.10
N VAL A 47 10.56 1.76 -7.19
CA VAL A 47 10.80 0.36 -6.83
C VAL A 47 10.37 -0.58 -7.95
N VAL A 48 9.26 -0.27 -8.65
CA VAL A 48 8.85 -1.04 -9.83
C VAL A 48 9.96 -1.00 -10.88
N GLN A 49 10.52 0.18 -11.16
CA GLN A 49 11.60 0.32 -12.13
C GLN A 49 12.85 -0.47 -11.71
N GLU A 50 13.19 -0.43 -10.42
CA GLU A 50 14.32 -1.20 -9.89
C GLU A 50 14.12 -2.70 -10.10
N MET A 51 12.91 -3.21 -9.87
CA MET A 51 12.60 -4.62 -10.09
C MET A 51 12.69 -5.00 -11.55
N ILE A 52 12.21 -4.14 -12.45
CA ILE A 52 12.32 -4.36 -13.90
C ILE A 52 13.80 -4.43 -14.29
N ASP A 53 14.61 -3.50 -13.82
CA ASP A 53 16.03 -3.43 -14.15
C ASP A 53 16.80 -4.68 -13.69
N ARG A 54 16.40 -5.23 -12.56
CA ARG A 54 16.99 -6.46 -12.02
C ARG A 54 16.41 -7.73 -12.67
N LYS A 55 15.42 -7.59 -13.54
CA LYS A 55 14.74 -8.70 -14.21
C LYS A 55 14.19 -9.74 -13.23
N GLN A 56 13.66 -9.28 -12.10
CA GLN A 56 13.07 -10.13 -11.09
C GLN A 56 11.56 -10.19 -11.28
N GLY A 57 11.05 -11.40 -11.53
CA GLY A 57 9.62 -11.63 -11.72
C GLY A 57 9.08 -11.10 -13.04
N HIS A 58 7.78 -11.18 -13.21
CA HIS A 58 7.08 -10.65 -14.37
C HIS A 58 6.14 -9.54 -13.95
N ILE A 59 6.27 -8.38 -14.59
CA ILE A 59 5.36 -7.28 -14.33
C ILE A 59 3.97 -7.60 -14.92
N SER A 60 2.93 -7.44 -14.10
CA SER A 60 1.57 -7.59 -14.57
C SER A 60 1.05 -6.23 -15.00
N LYS A 61 1.16 -5.92 -16.30
CA LYS A 61 0.65 -4.66 -16.85
C LYS A 61 -0.86 -4.56 -16.71
N ASN A 62 -1.54 -5.70 -16.63
CA ASN A 62 -3.00 -5.75 -16.47
C ASN A 62 -3.46 -5.22 -15.13
N ILE A 63 -2.57 -5.19 -14.14
CA ILE A 63 -2.94 -4.67 -12.82
C ILE A 63 -2.24 -3.35 -12.49
N LEU A 64 -1.00 -3.15 -12.91
CA LEU A 64 -0.23 -1.97 -12.52
C LEU A 64 -0.85 -0.67 -13.02
N THR A 65 -1.12 -0.57 -14.33
CA THR A 65 -1.68 0.65 -14.91
C THR A 65 -3.07 0.96 -14.36
N PRO A 66 -4.01 0.01 -14.31
CA PRO A 66 -5.31 0.27 -13.69
C PRO A 66 -5.19 0.63 -12.20
N LEU A 67 -4.26 0.02 -11.48
CA LEU A 67 -4.05 0.34 -10.06
C LEU A 67 -3.61 1.79 -9.88
N ILE A 68 -2.58 2.21 -10.60
CA ILE A 68 -2.08 3.59 -10.49
C ILE A 68 -3.19 4.58 -10.84
N THR A 69 -3.97 4.27 -11.87
CA THR A 69 -5.11 5.11 -12.28
C THR A 69 -6.20 5.17 -11.20
N ALA A 70 -6.39 4.09 -10.46
CA ALA A 70 -7.42 4.01 -9.43
C ALA A 70 -7.01 4.65 -8.10
N LEU A 71 -5.72 4.97 -7.91
CA LEU A 71 -5.26 5.59 -6.66
C LEU A 71 -5.91 6.95 -6.45
N GLU A 72 -6.35 7.20 -5.22
CA GLU A 72 -6.77 8.54 -4.82
C GLU A 72 -5.56 9.28 -4.25
N ILE A 73 -5.13 10.32 -4.95
CA ILE A 73 -3.97 11.11 -4.56
C ILE A 73 -4.40 12.20 -3.61
N ILE A 74 -3.77 12.27 -2.46
CA ILE A 74 -4.07 13.29 -1.45
C ILE A 74 -2.85 14.16 -1.19
N GLU A 75 -3.11 15.38 -0.70
CA GLU A 75 -2.05 16.29 -0.26
C GLU A 75 -1.74 16.00 1.20
N PRO A 76 -0.47 15.72 1.55
CA PRO A 76 -0.10 15.48 2.94
C PRO A 76 -0.08 16.79 3.73
N VAL A 77 -0.67 16.77 4.90
CA VAL A 77 -0.72 17.92 5.81
C VAL A 77 -0.03 17.60 7.13
N THR A 78 -0.28 16.40 7.64
CA THR A 78 0.21 15.96 8.95
C THR A 78 1.63 15.42 8.83
N GLN A 79 2.50 15.81 9.77
CA GLN A 79 3.81 15.20 9.90
C GLN A 79 3.77 14.20 11.05
N VAL A 80 4.19 12.96 10.76
CA VAL A 80 4.26 11.88 11.75
C VAL A 80 5.73 11.48 11.90
N ASP A 81 6.16 11.29 13.15
CA ASP A 81 7.54 10.93 13.46
C ASP A 81 7.56 9.90 14.59
N ILE A 82 7.08 8.71 14.33
CA ILE A 82 7.02 7.63 15.33
C ILE A 82 7.63 6.32 14.85
N CYS A 83 7.88 6.15 13.56
CA CYS A 83 8.46 4.92 13.03
C CYS A 83 9.95 4.85 13.32
N ARG A 84 10.45 3.64 13.61
CA ARG A 84 11.87 3.39 13.79
C ARG A 84 12.65 3.80 12.55
N ASP A 85 12.14 3.45 11.36
CA ASP A 85 12.65 3.97 10.10
C ASP A 85 11.82 5.19 9.72
N PRO A 86 12.44 6.40 9.69
CA PRO A 86 11.68 7.61 9.35
C PRO A 86 11.02 7.58 7.98
N ASP A 87 11.54 6.78 7.04
CA ASP A 87 10.95 6.66 5.71
C ASP A 87 9.55 6.05 5.73
N ASP A 88 9.21 5.31 6.77
CA ASP A 88 7.90 4.68 6.91
C ASP A 88 6.83 5.67 7.40
N ASN A 89 7.21 6.79 7.96
CA ASN A 89 6.26 7.77 8.50
C ASN A 89 5.30 8.30 7.43
N LYS A 90 5.71 8.34 6.17
CA LYS A 90 4.84 8.84 5.08
C LYS A 90 3.57 8.01 4.91
N PHE A 91 3.62 6.71 5.23
CA PHE A 91 2.43 5.86 5.15
C PHE A 91 1.44 6.19 6.26
N LEU A 92 1.94 6.46 7.47
CA LEU A 92 1.09 6.88 8.59
C LEU A 92 0.45 8.24 8.32
N SER A 93 1.24 9.19 7.84
CA SER A 93 0.75 10.53 7.49
C SER A 93 -0.33 10.45 6.42
N CYS A 94 -0.10 9.65 5.38
CA CYS A 94 -1.06 9.45 4.31
C CYS A 94 -2.36 8.84 4.84
N ALA A 95 -2.26 7.81 5.66
CA ALA A 95 -3.44 7.15 6.22
C ALA A 95 -4.26 8.11 7.07
N LYS A 96 -3.60 8.93 7.86
CA LYS A 96 -4.29 9.94 8.68
C LYS A 96 -4.98 10.99 7.82
N ASP A 97 -4.25 11.57 6.88
CA ASP A 97 -4.77 12.67 6.06
C ASP A 97 -5.82 12.20 5.06
N SER A 98 -5.78 10.95 4.63
CA SER A 98 -6.78 10.37 3.73
C SER A 98 -7.99 9.78 4.47
N ARG A 99 -7.94 9.76 5.81
CA ARG A 99 -8.96 9.10 6.65
C ARG A 99 -9.08 7.62 6.33
N SER A 100 -7.97 6.99 6.01
CA SER A 100 -7.93 5.54 5.80
C SER A 100 -8.02 4.81 7.13
N LEU A 101 -8.65 3.64 7.13
CA LEU A 101 -8.78 2.81 8.32
C LEU A 101 -7.66 1.81 8.47
N TYR A 102 -6.98 1.49 7.38
CA TYR A 102 -5.98 0.42 7.37
C TYR A 102 -4.76 0.81 6.57
N ILE A 103 -3.60 0.34 7.05
CA ILE A 103 -2.36 0.27 6.28
C ILE A 103 -2.04 -1.20 6.11
N VAL A 104 -1.85 -1.63 4.86
CA VAL A 104 -1.47 -3.00 4.56
C VAL A 104 0.03 -3.04 4.33
N SER A 105 0.76 -3.79 5.15
CA SER A 105 2.22 -3.81 5.12
C SER A 105 2.79 -5.17 5.50
N GLY A 106 3.98 -5.47 5.02
CA GLY A 106 4.77 -6.59 5.48
C GLY A 106 6.01 -6.14 6.25
N ASP A 107 6.18 -4.84 6.44
CA ASP A 107 7.34 -4.26 7.13
C ASP A 107 7.17 -4.36 8.64
N LYS A 108 8.15 -4.97 9.29
CA LYS A 108 8.14 -5.15 10.74
C LYS A 108 8.10 -3.83 11.50
N ASP A 109 8.73 -2.79 10.97
CA ASP A 109 8.77 -1.48 11.62
C ASP A 109 7.39 -0.79 11.62
N LEU A 110 6.52 -1.12 10.65
CA LEU A 110 5.13 -0.67 10.65
C LEU A 110 4.25 -1.62 11.44
N LEU A 111 4.40 -2.92 11.24
CA LEU A 111 3.56 -3.93 11.91
C LEU A 111 3.68 -3.90 13.43
N VAL A 112 4.85 -3.55 13.96
CA VAL A 112 5.07 -3.47 15.41
C VAL A 112 4.22 -2.37 16.06
N ILE A 113 3.82 -1.36 15.30
CA ILE A 113 2.96 -0.29 15.79
C ILE A 113 1.55 -0.81 16.05
N GLU A 114 1.09 -1.79 15.26
CA GLU A 114 -0.22 -2.43 15.32
C GLU A 114 -1.37 -1.48 15.05
N LYS A 115 -1.43 -0.35 15.73
CA LYS A 115 -2.51 0.62 15.56
C LYS A 115 -1.96 2.02 15.82
N PHE A 116 -2.25 2.92 14.89
CA PHE A 116 -1.93 4.34 15.03
C PHE A 116 -3.22 5.15 14.98
N GLU A 117 -3.60 5.77 16.09
CA GLU A 117 -4.90 6.43 16.26
C GLU A 117 -6.02 5.42 15.93
N ASN A 118 -6.82 5.66 14.91
CA ASN A 118 -7.88 4.73 14.49
C ASN A 118 -7.44 3.84 13.32
N ILE A 119 -6.16 3.90 12.93
CA ILE A 119 -5.64 3.20 11.76
C ILE A 119 -5.01 1.89 12.21
N GLN A 120 -5.51 0.77 11.71
CA GLN A 120 -4.93 -0.55 11.97
C GLN A 120 -3.90 -0.90 10.90
N ILE A 121 -2.79 -1.51 11.33
CA ILE A 121 -1.74 -1.95 10.41
C ILE A 121 -1.78 -3.48 10.35
N LEU A 122 -2.04 -4.03 9.17
CA LEU A 122 -2.25 -5.45 8.95
C LEU A 122 -1.37 -5.97 7.82
N THR A 123 -1.05 -7.27 7.88
CA THR A 123 -0.43 -7.93 6.74
C THR A 123 -1.46 -8.12 5.63
N ALA A 124 -0.98 -8.36 4.41
CA ALA A 124 -1.86 -8.63 3.28
C ALA A 124 -2.75 -9.86 3.55
N LYS A 125 -2.18 -10.91 4.14
CA LYS A 125 -2.94 -12.11 4.48
C LYS A 125 -4.04 -11.80 5.49
N GLU A 126 -3.71 -11.13 6.60
CA GLU A 126 -4.69 -10.76 7.61
C GLU A 126 -5.81 -9.91 7.04
N PHE A 127 -5.45 -8.95 6.20
CA PHE A 127 -6.42 -8.07 5.58
C PHE A 127 -7.38 -8.85 4.67
N CYS A 128 -6.85 -9.73 3.82
CA CYS A 128 -7.68 -10.55 2.93
C CYS A 128 -8.61 -11.47 3.70
N GLU A 129 -8.10 -12.14 4.73
CA GLU A 129 -8.92 -13.06 5.53
C GLU A 129 -10.04 -12.34 6.29
N LYS A 130 -9.80 -11.10 6.66
CA LYS A 130 -10.75 -10.33 7.48
C LYS A 130 -11.77 -9.57 6.65
N TYR A 131 -11.38 -9.05 5.49
CA TYR A 131 -12.21 -8.11 4.73
C TYR A 131 -12.51 -8.50 3.30
N LEU A 132 -11.79 -9.44 2.73
CA LEU A 132 -11.99 -9.90 1.36
C LEU A 132 -12.45 -11.36 1.37
N SER A 133 -13.68 -11.64 1.56
CA SER A 133 -14.34 -12.96 1.57
C SER A 133 -13.68 -14.00 0.64
N LEU A 134 -12.59 -14.58 1.08
CA LEU A 134 -11.86 -15.58 0.28
C LEU A 134 -12.23 -17.00 0.65
#